data_9bb2b4ac73e9e6548a93609afd194d9e
#
_entry.id   9bb2b4ac73e9e6548a93609afd194d9e
#
_cell.length_a   1.000
_cell.length_b   1.000
_cell.length_c   1.000
_cell.angle_alpha   90.00
_cell.angle_beta   90.00
_cell.angle_gamma   90.00
#
_symmetry.space_group_name_H-M   'P 1'
#
loop_
_entity.id
_entity.type
_entity.pdbx_description
1 polymer ?
#
loop_
_entity_poly.entity_id
_entity_poly.type
_entity_poly.pdbx_seq_one_letter_code
_entity_poly.pdbx_strand_id
1 'polypeptide(L)'
;MSDVKSRKFLLRLVLLVAIPAVAIVIGGYFYLVGGRYISTENAYIKADIVQVSAVLDGRVTEVAVRDHIRVHEGDLLFRLDPVPFELAVVKAEADVANVLTTIETLRASYYEAKSEIGEVEANIAYMERLVERQAKLRKRGITSRDHLDRAQSDLTMAQERRSAGGQKMIRALTALGGDPEIKAEDHPLYKEKQALLREAQLDLDRSVVFAPASGTITNMRLQPGEYVEEGRPVFSLIAIGRPWVEANLKETDLTHVRVGQKATVTIDAYPDKEFEAEVASISPATGAEFAVLPPQNATGNWVKVVQRLPVKLLIKDANKNELPLRAGMTVSVSIDTKFKRQALMAFQRTFDGSAHAAD
;
A
#
# COMPACT_ATOMS: atom_id res chain seq x y z
N MET A 1 -89.30 -18.38 29.38
CA MET A 1 -87.91 -18.81 29.71
C MET A 1 -87.12 -19.28 28.46
N SER A 2 -87.52 -18.97 27.23
CA SER A 2 -86.87 -19.38 25.97
C SER A 2 -85.87 -18.37 25.41
N ASP A 3 -86.02 -17.07 25.65
CA ASP A 3 -85.17 -16.02 25.07
C ASP A 3 -83.77 -15.89 25.63
N VAL A 4 -83.56 -16.27 26.92
CA VAL A 4 -82.23 -16.15 27.56
C VAL A 4 -81.26 -17.24 27.08
N LYS A 5 -81.75 -18.42 26.71
CA LYS A 5 -80.95 -19.53 26.18
C LYS A 5 -80.46 -19.25 24.73
N SER A 6 -81.31 -18.65 23.92
CA SER A 6 -81.01 -18.24 22.55
C SER A 6 -79.92 -17.14 22.50
N ARG A 7 -80.00 -16.15 23.38
CA ARG A 7 -79.01 -15.09 23.47
C ARG A 7 -77.62 -15.59 23.89
N LYS A 8 -77.60 -16.51 24.85
CA LYS A 8 -76.35 -17.14 25.32
C LYS A 8 -75.71 -18.08 24.24
N PHE A 9 -76.53 -18.74 23.45
CA PHE A 9 -76.09 -19.57 22.38
C PHE A 9 -75.52 -18.74 21.21
N LEU A 10 -76.22 -17.68 20.82
CA LEU A 10 -75.76 -16.70 19.84
C LEU A 10 -74.45 -16.03 20.28
N LEU A 11 -74.36 -15.62 21.54
CA LEU A 11 -73.15 -15.00 22.10
C LEU A 11 -71.95 -15.96 22.05
N ARG A 12 -72.19 -17.25 22.38
CA ARG A 12 -71.15 -18.30 22.32
C ARG A 12 -70.74 -18.59 20.87
N LEU A 13 -71.70 -18.61 19.91
CA LEU A 13 -71.41 -18.83 18.51
C LEU A 13 -70.59 -17.67 17.91
N VAL A 14 -71.00 -16.41 18.23
CA VAL A 14 -70.27 -15.20 17.80
C VAL A 14 -68.86 -15.19 18.42
N LEU A 15 -68.69 -15.51 19.67
CA LEU A 15 -67.34 -15.58 20.30
C LEU A 15 -66.51 -16.71 19.67
N LEU A 16 -67.09 -17.85 19.38
CA LEU A 16 -66.42 -19.02 18.80
C LEU A 16 -65.98 -18.79 17.36
N VAL A 17 -66.65 -17.90 16.62
CA VAL A 17 -66.27 -17.53 15.25
C VAL A 17 -65.46 -16.24 15.21
N ALA A 18 -65.81 -15.22 16.02
CA ALA A 18 -65.10 -13.95 15.99
C ALA A 18 -63.66 -14.04 16.51
N ILE A 19 -63.43 -14.80 17.59
CA ILE A 19 -62.08 -14.94 18.15
C ILE A 19 -61.10 -15.59 17.15
N PRO A 20 -61.42 -16.74 16.54
CA PRO A 20 -60.58 -17.31 15.50
C PRO A 20 -60.41 -16.41 14.27
N ALA A 21 -61.50 -15.73 13.85
CA ALA A 21 -61.41 -14.79 12.72
C ALA A 21 -60.44 -13.62 13.01
N VAL A 22 -60.54 -13.01 14.19
CA VAL A 22 -59.62 -11.97 14.62
C VAL A 22 -58.19 -12.52 14.75
N ALA A 23 -58.01 -13.73 15.28
CA ALA A 23 -56.71 -14.37 15.39
C ALA A 23 -56.10 -14.63 14.00
N ILE A 24 -56.88 -15.07 13.02
CA ILE A 24 -56.47 -15.30 11.63
C ILE A 24 -56.08 -13.94 10.97
N VAL A 25 -56.84 -12.89 11.20
CA VAL A 25 -56.54 -11.56 10.65
C VAL A 25 -55.26 -11.01 11.25
N ILE A 26 -55.09 -11.08 12.57
CA ILE A 26 -53.88 -10.63 13.26
C ILE A 26 -52.67 -11.49 12.86
N GLY A 27 -52.82 -12.83 12.87
CA GLY A 27 -51.79 -13.77 12.44
C GLY A 27 -51.42 -13.56 10.97
N GLY A 28 -52.41 -13.37 10.12
CA GLY A 28 -52.21 -13.04 8.69
C GLY A 28 -51.48 -11.71 8.50
N TYR A 29 -51.82 -10.67 9.27
CA TYR A 29 -51.14 -9.39 9.26
C TYR A 29 -49.66 -9.55 9.65
N PHE A 30 -49.38 -10.19 10.78
CA PHE A 30 -47.99 -10.46 11.21
C PHE A 30 -47.22 -11.33 10.21
N TYR A 31 -47.89 -12.32 9.61
CA TYR A 31 -47.29 -13.17 8.56
C TYR A 31 -46.94 -12.35 7.27
N LEU A 32 -47.81 -11.45 6.85
CA LEU A 32 -47.64 -10.66 5.65
C LEU A 32 -46.61 -9.53 5.81
N VAL A 33 -46.52 -8.94 7.01
CA VAL A 33 -45.57 -7.88 7.33
C VAL A 33 -44.21 -8.45 7.74
N GLY A 34 -44.20 -9.69 8.23
CA GLY A 34 -43.00 -10.41 8.66
C GLY A 34 -42.05 -10.66 7.47
N GLY A 35 -40.75 -10.49 7.70
CA GLY A 35 -39.68 -10.72 6.71
C GLY A 35 -39.16 -9.46 5.97
N ARG A 36 -39.73 -8.30 6.26
CA ARG A 36 -39.24 -7.00 5.77
C ARG A 36 -37.90 -6.63 6.44
N TYR A 37 -37.84 -6.80 7.73
CA TYR A 37 -36.67 -6.48 8.55
C TYR A 37 -35.83 -7.74 8.81
N ILE A 38 -34.55 -7.65 8.50
CA ILE A 38 -33.59 -8.70 8.79
C ILE A 38 -32.67 -8.17 9.86
N SER A 39 -32.62 -8.85 11.02
CA SER A 39 -31.81 -8.43 12.15
C SER A 39 -30.74 -9.45 12.52
N THR A 40 -29.62 -8.94 13.03
CA THR A 40 -28.55 -9.76 13.61
C THR A 40 -27.91 -9.01 14.78
N GLU A 41 -27.61 -9.77 15.83
CA GLU A 41 -26.81 -9.31 16.98
C GLU A 41 -25.31 -9.68 16.81
N ASN A 42 -24.99 -10.48 15.78
CA ASN A 42 -23.61 -10.83 15.46
C ASN A 42 -23.03 -9.75 14.52
N ALA A 43 -22.81 -8.57 15.08
CA ALA A 43 -22.26 -7.44 14.36
C ALA A 43 -21.29 -6.64 15.25
N TYR A 44 -20.27 -6.05 14.65
CA TYR A 44 -19.21 -5.34 15.36
C TYR A 44 -18.84 -4.07 14.63
N ILE A 45 -18.50 -3.03 15.40
CA ILE A 45 -17.87 -1.84 14.84
C ILE A 45 -16.44 -2.18 14.45
N LYS A 46 -16.05 -1.81 13.23
CA LYS A 46 -14.70 -1.91 12.69
C LYS A 46 -14.17 -0.52 12.36
N ALA A 47 -12.87 -0.36 12.42
CA ALA A 47 -12.14 0.83 11.98
C ALA A 47 -10.86 0.40 11.28
N ASP A 48 -10.26 1.30 10.51
CA ASP A 48 -8.97 1.06 9.89
C ASP A 48 -7.88 1.02 10.96
N ILE A 49 -7.11 -0.05 10.95
CA ILE A 49 -5.98 -0.26 11.87
C ILE A 49 -4.71 -0.23 11.04
N VAL A 50 -3.87 0.75 11.29
CA VAL A 50 -2.54 0.87 10.68
C VAL A 50 -1.52 0.34 11.67
N GLN A 51 -0.78 -0.68 11.27
CA GLN A 51 0.34 -1.17 12.07
C GLN A 51 1.55 -0.26 11.83
N VAL A 52 2.10 0.30 12.89
CA VAL A 52 3.30 1.14 12.84
C VAL A 52 4.51 0.26 13.07
N SER A 53 5.44 0.28 12.11
CA SER A 53 6.73 -0.41 12.17
C SER A 53 7.86 0.56 11.88
N ALA A 54 9.06 0.25 12.34
CA ALA A 54 10.27 0.92 11.86
C ALA A 54 10.57 0.47 10.43
N VAL A 55 11.10 1.38 9.62
CA VAL A 55 11.60 1.11 8.25
C VAL A 55 13.05 0.69 8.25
N LEU A 56 13.73 0.90 9.40
CA LEU A 56 15.16 0.59 9.62
C LEU A 56 15.33 -0.12 10.95
N ASP A 57 16.36 -0.96 11.01
CA ASP A 57 16.82 -1.55 12.25
C ASP A 57 17.53 -0.51 13.12
N GLY A 58 17.25 -0.54 14.41
CA GLY A 58 17.96 0.37 15.30
C GLY A 58 17.48 0.36 16.74
N ARG A 59 18.26 1.02 17.60
CA ARG A 59 17.91 1.22 18.99
C ARG A 59 17.02 2.45 19.13
N VAL A 60 15.95 2.34 19.89
CA VAL A 60 15.06 3.46 20.18
C VAL A 60 15.70 4.37 21.23
N THR A 61 15.85 5.65 20.93
CA THR A 61 16.36 6.65 21.85
C THR A 61 15.26 7.41 22.56
N GLU A 62 14.17 7.67 21.84
CA GLU A 62 13.05 8.48 22.33
C GLU A 62 11.72 7.87 21.86
N VAL A 63 10.75 7.88 22.76
CA VAL A 63 9.35 7.54 22.47
C VAL A 63 8.51 8.74 22.88
N ALA A 64 7.95 9.46 21.89
CA ALA A 64 7.23 10.71 22.10
C ALA A 64 5.74 10.50 22.44
N VAL A 65 5.23 9.28 22.31
CA VAL A 65 3.80 8.95 22.44
C VAL A 65 3.58 7.89 23.53
N ARG A 66 2.31 7.75 23.94
CA ARG A 66 1.88 6.75 24.94
C ARG A 66 0.65 6.01 24.43
N ASP A 67 0.31 4.91 25.09
CA ASP A 67 -0.90 4.17 24.79
C ASP A 67 -2.16 5.01 25.00
N HIS A 68 -3.16 4.83 24.14
CA HIS A 68 -4.45 5.52 24.12
C HIS A 68 -4.40 7.05 23.91
N ILE A 69 -3.26 7.60 23.48
CA ILE A 69 -3.17 9.00 23.06
C ILE A 69 -3.61 9.20 21.62
N ARG A 70 -4.28 10.31 21.37
CA ARG A 70 -4.63 10.78 20.04
C ARG A 70 -3.44 11.50 19.42
N VAL A 71 -3.13 11.15 18.18
CA VAL A 71 -2.08 11.78 17.36
C VAL A 71 -2.66 12.24 16.03
N HIS A 72 -2.02 13.26 15.44
CA HIS A 72 -2.32 13.73 14.10
C HIS A 72 -1.28 13.17 13.12
N GLU A 73 -1.65 13.14 11.86
CA GLU A 73 -0.71 12.80 10.78
C GLU A 73 0.50 13.74 10.83
N GLY A 74 1.70 13.17 10.79
CA GLY A 74 2.96 13.89 10.91
C GLY A 74 3.46 14.11 12.35
N ASP A 75 2.73 13.72 13.38
CA ASP A 75 3.23 13.80 14.76
C ASP A 75 4.38 12.80 14.96
N LEU A 76 5.39 13.20 15.75
CA LEU A 76 6.50 12.33 16.12
C LEU A 76 6.00 11.16 16.99
N LEU A 77 6.34 9.94 16.58
CA LEU A 77 6.01 8.73 17.33
C LEU A 77 7.19 8.25 18.17
N PHE A 78 8.31 7.98 17.51
CA PHE A 78 9.55 7.58 18.17
C PHE A 78 10.75 7.89 17.30
N ARG A 79 11.94 7.82 17.88
CA ARG A 79 13.22 8.09 17.22
C ARG A 79 14.21 6.97 17.48
N LEU A 80 14.87 6.53 16.43
CA LEU A 80 16.02 5.64 16.51
C LEU A 80 17.29 6.43 16.88
N ASP A 81 18.35 5.73 17.25
CA ASP A 81 19.67 6.31 17.43
C ASP A 81 20.17 6.86 16.08
N PRO A 82 20.33 8.18 15.92
CA PRO A 82 20.74 8.76 14.65
C PRO A 82 22.22 8.56 14.35
N VAL A 83 23.06 8.28 15.36
CA VAL A 83 24.53 8.28 15.22
C VAL A 83 25.03 7.33 14.13
N PRO A 84 24.56 6.08 14.02
CA PRO A 84 25.00 5.19 12.94
C PRO A 84 24.65 5.73 11.55
N PHE A 85 23.49 6.34 11.39
CA PHE A 85 23.03 6.91 10.12
C PHE A 85 23.77 8.20 9.77
N GLU A 86 24.05 9.07 10.74
CA GLU A 86 24.88 10.26 10.55
C GLU A 86 26.29 9.89 10.07
N LEU A 87 26.90 8.87 10.67
CA LEU A 87 28.20 8.36 10.24
C LEU A 87 28.15 7.78 8.83
N ALA A 88 27.05 7.12 8.43
CA ALA A 88 26.88 6.62 7.08
C ALA A 88 26.80 7.78 6.06
N VAL A 89 26.10 8.86 6.38
CA VAL A 89 26.05 10.08 5.55
C VAL A 89 27.44 10.69 5.38
N VAL A 90 28.18 10.90 6.48
CA VAL A 90 29.53 11.46 6.43
C VAL A 90 30.48 10.61 5.58
N LYS A 91 30.38 9.27 5.71
CA LYS A 91 31.15 8.34 4.88
C LYS A 91 30.80 8.48 3.41
N ALA A 92 29.49 8.50 3.07
CA ALA A 92 29.05 8.63 1.70
C ALA A 92 29.45 9.99 1.08
N GLU A 93 29.44 11.09 1.85
CA GLU A 93 29.95 12.41 1.42
C GLU A 93 31.45 12.35 1.09
N ALA A 94 32.24 11.69 1.94
CA ALA A 94 33.66 11.49 1.69
C ALA A 94 33.91 10.64 0.43
N ASP A 95 33.09 9.63 0.18
CA ASP A 95 33.16 8.80 -1.02
C ASP A 95 32.85 9.61 -2.29
N VAL A 96 31.87 10.50 -2.26
CA VAL A 96 31.57 11.44 -3.38
C VAL A 96 32.78 12.37 -3.63
N ALA A 97 33.38 12.93 -2.58
CA ALA A 97 34.56 13.78 -2.72
C ALA A 97 35.76 13.02 -3.33
N ASN A 98 35.97 11.77 -2.92
CA ASN A 98 37.03 10.91 -3.47
C ASN A 98 36.82 10.60 -4.94
N VAL A 99 35.59 10.38 -5.37
CA VAL A 99 35.26 10.14 -6.79
C VAL A 99 35.52 11.37 -7.62
N LEU A 100 35.23 12.57 -7.15
CA LEU A 100 35.59 13.81 -7.86
C LEU A 100 37.10 13.87 -8.13
N THR A 101 37.92 13.58 -7.12
CA THR A 101 39.37 13.52 -7.27
C THR A 101 39.81 12.41 -8.26
N THR A 102 39.13 11.28 -8.23
CA THR A 102 39.40 10.17 -9.14
C THR A 102 39.10 10.56 -10.58
N ILE A 103 37.98 11.21 -10.86
CA ILE A 103 37.60 11.68 -12.22
C ILE A 103 38.62 12.70 -12.72
N GLU A 104 39.11 13.63 -11.89
CA GLU A 104 40.15 14.55 -12.27
C GLU A 104 41.49 13.84 -12.62
N THR A 105 41.83 12.79 -11.85
CA THR A 105 43.00 11.96 -12.14
C THR A 105 42.87 11.23 -13.48
N LEU A 106 41.68 10.68 -13.79
CA LEU A 106 41.41 10.05 -15.08
C LEU A 106 41.51 11.06 -16.21
N ARG A 107 41.00 12.27 -16.00
CA ARG A 107 41.14 13.39 -16.99
C ARG A 107 42.57 13.78 -17.24
N ALA A 108 43.37 13.91 -16.16
CA ALA A 108 44.80 14.17 -16.28
C ALA A 108 45.54 13.09 -17.07
N SER A 109 45.22 11.81 -16.81
CA SER A 109 45.82 10.69 -17.55
C SER A 109 45.45 10.66 -19.04
N TYR A 110 44.24 11.10 -19.39
CA TYR A 110 43.86 11.28 -20.79
C TYR A 110 44.69 12.35 -21.47
N TYR A 111 44.86 13.53 -20.86
CA TYR A 111 45.62 14.62 -21.42
C TYR A 111 47.12 14.33 -21.49
N GLU A 112 47.66 13.56 -20.51
CA GLU A 112 49.01 13.01 -20.55
C GLU A 112 49.22 12.13 -21.78
N ALA A 113 48.33 11.12 -21.97
CA ALA A 113 48.41 10.24 -23.14
C ALA A 113 48.25 10.97 -24.47
N LYS A 114 47.41 12.01 -24.52
CA LYS A 114 47.23 12.87 -25.69
C LYS A 114 48.50 13.67 -26.00
N SER A 115 49.16 14.20 -24.98
CA SER A 115 50.41 14.92 -25.12
C SER A 115 51.55 14.03 -25.58
N GLU A 116 51.65 12.80 -25.06
CA GLU A 116 52.62 11.78 -25.48
C GLU A 116 52.48 11.44 -26.99
N ILE A 117 51.24 11.32 -27.49
CA ILE A 117 50.97 11.10 -28.90
C ILE A 117 51.47 12.31 -29.74
N GLY A 118 51.22 13.55 -29.28
CA GLY A 118 51.71 14.76 -29.98
C GLY A 118 53.22 14.78 -30.11
N GLU A 119 53.98 14.37 -29.09
CA GLU A 119 55.42 14.25 -29.11
C GLU A 119 55.86 13.18 -30.13
N VAL A 120 55.25 12.01 -30.14
CA VAL A 120 55.54 10.94 -31.08
C VAL A 120 55.23 11.34 -32.52
N GLU A 121 54.15 12.06 -32.76
CA GLU A 121 53.77 12.58 -34.10
C GLU A 121 54.79 13.60 -34.61
N ALA A 122 55.29 14.47 -33.77
CA ALA A 122 56.37 15.39 -34.10
C ALA A 122 57.65 14.64 -34.49
N ASN A 123 57.98 13.55 -33.77
CA ASN A 123 59.11 12.69 -34.09
C ASN A 123 58.91 11.92 -35.42
N ILE A 124 57.72 11.39 -35.70
CA ILE A 124 57.38 10.76 -36.96
C ILE A 124 57.61 11.74 -38.11
N ALA A 125 57.09 12.99 -38.02
CA ALA A 125 57.29 14.00 -39.04
C ALA A 125 58.77 14.34 -39.28
N TYR A 126 59.62 14.26 -38.26
CA TYR A 126 61.07 14.38 -38.42
C TYR A 126 61.68 13.17 -39.14
N MET A 127 61.32 11.92 -38.76
CA MET A 127 61.82 10.72 -39.38
C MET A 127 61.39 10.56 -40.83
N GLU A 128 60.17 10.96 -41.18
CA GLU A 128 59.69 11.01 -42.58
C GLU A 128 60.57 11.88 -43.45
N ARG A 129 60.90 13.09 -42.97
CA ARG A 129 61.81 14.01 -43.67
C ARG A 129 63.23 13.43 -43.77
N LEU A 130 63.67 12.65 -42.77
CA LEU A 130 64.98 11.97 -42.81
C LEU A 130 65.00 10.86 -43.84
N VAL A 131 63.99 10.00 -43.88
CA VAL A 131 63.85 8.93 -44.90
C VAL A 131 63.82 9.54 -46.31
N GLU A 132 63.04 10.56 -46.55
CA GLU A 132 62.98 11.24 -47.83
C GLU A 132 64.35 11.81 -48.27
N ARG A 133 65.08 12.43 -47.36
CA ARG A 133 66.44 12.96 -47.57
C ARG A 133 67.41 11.82 -47.91
N GLN A 134 67.41 10.71 -47.12
CA GLN A 134 68.28 9.58 -47.40
C GLN A 134 67.96 8.88 -48.74
N ALA A 135 66.69 8.78 -49.07
CA ALA A 135 66.27 8.25 -50.38
C ALA A 135 66.78 9.11 -51.56
N LYS A 136 66.73 10.46 -51.45
CA LYS A 136 67.26 11.37 -52.47
C LYS A 136 68.78 11.28 -52.59
N LEU A 137 69.50 11.20 -51.47
CA LEU A 137 70.96 11.06 -51.45
C LEU A 137 71.40 9.71 -52.03
N ARG A 138 70.66 8.62 -51.74
CA ARG A 138 70.95 7.31 -52.33
C ARG A 138 70.77 7.29 -53.85
N LYS A 139 69.73 7.91 -54.41
CA LYS A 139 69.53 8.07 -55.84
C LYS A 139 70.70 8.77 -56.52
N ARG A 140 71.43 9.62 -55.78
CA ARG A 140 72.65 10.33 -56.26
C ARG A 140 73.94 9.58 -55.97
N GLY A 141 73.86 8.36 -55.35
CA GLY A 141 75.05 7.58 -55.02
C GLY A 141 75.85 8.08 -53.81
N ILE A 142 75.33 9.00 -53.01
CA ILE A 142 76.06 9.71 -51.95
C ILE A 142 75.93 8.98 -50.56
N THR A 143 74.95 8.08 -50.41
CA THR A 143 74.72 7.32 -49.13
C THR A 143 74.59 5.83 -49.40
N SER A 144 74.89 5.02 -48.36
CA SER A 144 74.74 3.54 -48.41
C SER A 144 73.27 3.11 -48.28
N ARG A 145 72.98 1.88 -48.68
CA ARG A 145 71.67 1.24 -48.51
C ARG A 145 71.35 1.09 -47.00
N ASP A 146 72.35 0.80 -46.20
CA ASP A 146 72.18 0.62 -44.75
C ASP A 146 71.63 1.83 -44.03
N HIS A 147 72.06 3.06 -44.44
CA HIS A 147 71.54 4.30 -43.86
C HIS A 147 70.08 4.52 -44.19
N LEU A 148 69.61 4.17 -45.37
CA LEU A 148 68.20 4.27 -45.75
C LEU A 148 67.36 3.23 -44.99
N ASP A 149 67.84 1.98 -44.92
CA ASP A 149 67.13 0.87 -44.25
C ASP A 149 67.01 1.16 -42.73
N ARG A 150 68.04 1.76 -42.12
CA ARG A 150 67.94 2.22 -40.69
C ARG A 150 66.92 3.34 -40.53
N ALA A 151 66.92 4.36 -41.37
CA ALA A 151 65.98 5.43 -41.28
C ALA A 151 64.52 4.96 -41.48
N GLN A 152 64.29 3.97 -42.35
CA GLN A 152 62.98 3.32 -42.52
C GLN A 152 62.57 2.52 -41.28
N SER A 153 63.50 1.76 -40.69
CA SER A 153 63.24 0.99 -39.45
C SER A 153 62.87 1.95 -38.28
N ASP A 154 63.62 3.04 -38.11
CA ASP A 154 63.37 4.06 -37.09
C ASP A 154 61.99 4.70 -37.26
N LEU A 155 61.59 5.00 -38.52
CA LEU A 155 60.24 5.50 -38.81
C LEU A 155 59.17 4.46 -38.46
N THR A 156 59.37 3.19 -38.83
CA THR A 156 58.42 2.13 -38.47
C THR A 156 58.28 2.01 -36.95
N MET A 157 59.39 2.01 -36.22
CA MET A 157 59.36 1.96 -34.73
C MET A 157 58.63 3.17 -34.14
N ALA A 158 58.76 4.37 -34.70
CA ALA A 158 58.02 5.55 -34.24
C ALA A 158 56.52 5.43 -34.54
N GLN A 159 56.15 4.85 -35.69
CA GLN A 159 54.74 4.59 -36.02
C GLN A 159 54.09 3.57 -35.09
N GLU A 160 54.82 2.51 -34.73
CA GLU A 160 54.36 1.51 -33.73
C GLU A 160 54.16 2.16 -32.35
N ARG A 161 55.10 3.06 -31.92
CA ARG A 161 54.94 3.82 -30.66
C ARG A 161 53.68 4.70 -30.69
N ARG A 162 53.39 5.35 -31.85
CA ARG A 162 52.17 6.13 -32.01
C ARG A 162 50.93 5.26 -31.84
N SER A 163 50.93 4.05 -32.45
CA SER A 163 49.81 3.10 -32.30
C SER A 163 49.60 2.72 -30.85
N ALA A 164 50.67 2.35 -30.12
CA ALA A 164 50.62 2.00 -28.72
C ALA A 164 50.11 3.19 -27.85
N GLY A 165 50.60 4.41 -28.12
CA GLY A 165 50.09 5.64 -27.47
C GLY A 165 48.62 5.88 -27.73
N GLY A 166 48.16 5.65 -28.95
CA GLY A 166 46.75 5.70 -29.34
C GLY A 166 45.88 4.79 -28.53
N GLN A 167 46.31 3.55 -28.31
CA GLN A 167 45.61 2.56 -27.47
C GLN A 167 45.59 3.01 -25.98
N LYS A 168 46.67 3.65 -25.48
CA LYS A 168 46.73 4.22 -24.14
C LYS A 168 45.70 5.34 -23.97
N MET A 169 45.64 6.25 -24.95
CA MET A 169 44.64 7.35 -24.93
C MET A 169 43.20 6.85 -25.00
N ILE A 170 42.93 5.86 -25.86
CA ILE A 170 41.58 5.26 -25.96
C ILE A 170 41.16 4.62 -24.62
N ARG A 171 42.06 3.91 -23.95
CA ARG A 171 41.77 3.34 -22.64
C ARG A 171 41.45 4.44 -21.60
N ALA A 172 42.22 5.52 -21.56
CA ALA A 172 41.98 6.65 -20.68
C ALA A 172 40.65 7.35 -20.99
N LEU A 173 40.34 7.51 -22.28
CA LEU A 173 39.07 8.08 -22.74
C LEU A 173 37.88 7.17 -22.35
N THR A 174 38.01 5.87 -22.49
CA THR A 174 36.97 4.91 -22.09
C THR A 174 36.73 4.97 -20.59
N ALA A 175 37.79 5.10 -19.79
CA ALA A 175 37.67 5.27 -18.33
C ALA A 175 36.94 6.57 -17.94
N LEU A 176 37.01 7.62 -18.77
CA LEU A 176 36.25 8.87 -18.63
C LEU A 176 34.81 8.77 -19.18
N GLY A 177 34.34 7.59 -19.57
CA GLY A 177 33.00 7.44 -20.14
C GLY A 177 32.89 7.85 -21.62
N GLY A 178 34.01 8.03 -22.32
CA GLY A 178 34.07 8.32 -23.77
C GLY A 178 34.08 9.81 -24.13
N ASP A 179 33.97 10.72 -23.16
CA ASP A 179 34.04 12.16 -23.35
C ASP A 179 35.08 12.79 -22.41
N PRO A 180 36.18 13.42 -22.96
CA PRO A 180 37.19 14.05 -22.11
C PRO A 180 36.69 15.28 -21.38
N GLU A 181 35.63 15.92 -21.86
CA GLU A 181 35.02 17.13 -21.28
C GLU A 181 33.79 16.80 -20.43
N ILE A 182 33.50 15.51 -20.15
CA ILE A 182 32.39 15.11 -19.33
C ILE A 182 32.41 15.82 -17.98
N LYS A 183 31.28 16.39 -17.56
CA LYS A 183 31.15 16.95 -16.22
C LYS A 183 31.25 15.85 -15.20
N ALA A 184 31.86 16.11 -14.05
CA ALA A 184 32.02 15.13 -13.01
C ALA A 184 30.66 14.56 -12.55
N GLU A 185 29.63 15.42 -12.48
CA GLU A 185 28.27 15.05 -12.09
C GLU A 185 27.58 14.09 -13.08
N ASP A 186 28.04 14.07 -14.35
CA ASP A 186 27.51 13.19 -15.39
C ASP A 186 28.24 11.85 -15.48
N HIS A 187 29.39 11.76 -14.84
CA HIS A 187 30.20 10.54 -14.86
C HIS A 187 29.51 9.39 -14.09
N PRO A 188 29.47 8.14 -14.61
CA PRO A 188 28.82 7.02 -13.96
C PRO A 188 29.26 6.77 -12.51
N LEU A 189 30.55 6.88 -12.22
CA LEU A 189 31.10 6.72 -10.87
C LEU A 189 30.56 7.77 -9.88
N TYR A 190 30.41 9.01 -10.33
CA TYR A 190 29.81 10.06 -9.49
C TYR A 190 28.33 9.76 -9.21
N LYS A 191 27.57 9.42 -10.24
CA LYS A 191 26.13 9.09 -10.10
C LYS A 191 25.92 7.92 -9.14
N GLU A 192 26.78 6.90 -9.19
CA GLU A 192 26.75 5.78 -8.25
C GLU A 192 26.92 6.27 -6.79
N LYS A 193 28.00 7.05 -6.52
CA LYS A 193 28.25 7.50 -5.15
C LYS A 193 27.25 8.53 -4.66
N GLN A 194 26.74 9.37 -5.56
CA GLN A 194 25.65 10.29 -5.26
C GLN A 194 24.34 9.55 -4.91
N ALA A 195 24.06 8.40 -5.54
CA ALA A 195 22.92 7.57 -5.19
C ALA A 195 23.08 6.98 -3.78
N LEU A 196 24.27 6.46 -3.45
CA LEU A 196 24.59 5.96 -2.09
C LEU A 196 24.50 7.05 -1.01
N LEU A 197 24.92 8.29 -1.34
CA LEU A 197 24.74 9.43 -0.43
C LEU A 197 23.25 9.72 -0.18
N ARG A 198 22.42 9.70 -1.23
CA ARG A 198 20.98 9.91 -1.08
C ARG A 198 20.32 8.80 -0.27
N GLU A 199 20.75 7.56 -0.44
CA GLU A 199 20.30 6.42 0.35
C GLU A 199 20.62 6.64 1.83
N ALA A 200 21.87 6.99 2.18
CA ALA A 200 22.27 7.25 3.56
C ALA A 200 21.49 8.45 4.17
N GLN A 201 21.24 9.51 3.40
CA GLN A 201 20.41 10.65 3.84
C GLN A 201 18.97 10.24 4.09
N LEU A 202 18.38 9.42 3.21
CA LEU A 202 17.02 8.90 3.36
C LEU A 202 16.91 8.00 4.61
N ASP A 203 17.92 7.21 4.90
CA ASP A 203 17.94 6.36 6.09
C ASP A 203 18.05 7.20 7.37
N LEU A 204 18.83 8.28 7.35
CA LEU A 204 18.88 9.25 8.46
C LEU A 204 17.50 9.90 8.67
N ASP A 205 16.83 10.33 7.62
CA ASP A 205 15.47 10.90 7.72
C ASP A 205 14.46 9.88 8.28
N ARG A 206 14.58 8.61 7.88
CA ARG A 206 13.73 7.51 8.34
C ARG A 206 14.02 7.04 9.75
N SER A 207 15.14 7.47 10.34
CA SER A 207 15.44 7.20 11.76
C SER A 207 14.42 7.88 12.70
N VAL A 208 13.68 8.86 12.20
CA VAL A 208 12.57 9.53 12.88
C VAL A 208 11.25 9.03 12.31
N VAL A 209 10.44 8.39 13.14
CA VAL A 209 9.17 7.78 12.71
C VAL A 209 8.01 8.68 13.09
N PHE A 210 7.24 9.08 12.08
CA PHE A 210 6.08 9.94 12.22
C PHE A 210 4.77 9.17 12.01
N ALA A 211 3.66 9.72 12.52
CA ALA A 211 2.34 9.15 12.35
C ALA A 211 1.89 9.20 10.87
N PRO A 212 1.56 8.04 10.27
CA PRO A 212 1.13 7.97 8.86
C PRO A 212 -0.30 8.47 8.64
N ALA A 213 -1.08 8.62 9.71
CA ALA A 213 -2.46 9.11 9.68
C ALA A 213 -2.84 9.63 11.06
N SER A 214 -3.90 10.47 11.13
CA SER A 214 -4.48 10.87 12.40
C SER A 214 -5.25 9.69 13.03
N GLY A 215 -5.02 9.44 14.33
CA GLY A 215 -5.63 8.27 14.98
C GLY A 215 -5.39 8.23 16.48
N THR A 216 -5.71 7.08 17.07
CA THR A 216 -5.44 6.78 18.48
C THR A 216 -4.48 5.60 18.54
N ILE A 217 -3.40 5.78 19.28
CA ILE A 217 -2.39 4.71 19.47
C ILE A 217 -2.97 3.64 20.39
N THR A 218 -2.68 2.39 20.06
CA THR A 218 -3.08 1.23 20.88
C THR A 218 -2.02 0.15 20.83
N ASN A 219 -2.00 -0.69 21.87
CA ASN A 219 -1.05 -1.80 22.04
C ASN A 219 0.41 -1.32 22.05
N MET A 220 0.63 -0.17 22.66
CA MET A 220 1.96 0.46 22.79
C MET A 220 2.77 -0.23 23.88
N ARG A 221 3.87 -0.88 23.49
CA ARG A 221 4.79 -1.53 24.42
C ARG A 221 6.23 -1.00 24.31
N LEU A 222 6.52 -0.26 23.23
CA LEU A 222 7.85 0.24 22.92
C LEU A 222 8.40 1.15 24.03
N GLN A 223 9.64 0.87 24.44
CA GLN A 223 10.34 1.66 25.45
C GLN A 223 11.66 2.20 24.91
N PRO A 224 12.12 3.37 25.39
CA PRO A 224 13.46 3.84 25.09
C PRO A 224 14.52 2.80 25.51
N GLY A 225 15.49 2.55 24.64
CA GLY A 225 16.52 1.55 24.82
C GLY A 225 16.25 0.20 24.17
N GLU A 226 15.04 -0.08 23.73
CA GLU A 226 14.70 -1.29 22.96
C GLU A 226 15.28 -1.24 21.55
N TYR A 227 15.52 -2.41 20.99
CA TYR A 227 15.93 -2.59 19.60
C TYR A 227 14.74 -2.99 18.75
N VAL A 228 14.51 -2.29 17.66
CA VAL A 228 13.45 -2.58 16.70
C VAL A 228 14.04 -3.12 15.40
N GLU A 229 13.31 -4.03 14.79
CA GLU A 229 13.66 -4.67 13.51
C GLU A 229 12.81 -4.07 12.39
N GLU A 230 13.41 -3.92 11.20
CA GLU A 230 12.73 -3.43 10.00
C GLU A 230 11.46 -4.24 9.71
N GLY A 231 10.36 -3.53 9.41
CA GLY A 231 9.07 -4.12 9.04
C GLY A 231 8.31 -4.80 10.18
N ARG A 232 8.89 -4.92 11.38
CA ARG A 232 8.21 -5.52 12.53
C ARG A 232 7.28 -4.51 13.21
N PRO A 233 5.97 -4.81 13.34
CA PRO A 233 5.04 -3.92 14.00
C PRO A 233 5.39 -3.72 15.48
N VAL A 234 5.48 -2.47 15.91
CA VAL A 234 5.79 -2.07 17.31
C VAL A 234 4.54 -1.70 18.09
N PHE A 235 3.55 -1.09 17.43
CA PHE A 235 2.23 -0.80 17.96
C PHE A 235 1.24 -0.54 16.82
N SER A 236 -0.02 -0.29 17.16
CA SER A 236 -1.08 -0.06 16.18
C SER A 236 -1.68 1.32 16.34
N LEU A 237 -2.10 1.92 15.23
CA LEU A 237 -2.81 3.16 15.15
C LEU A 237 -4.22 2.88 14.63
N ILE A 238 -5.25 3.17 15.43
CA ILE A 238 -6.65 3.15 14.98
C ILE A 238 -6.90 4.50 14.33
N ALA A 239 -6.98 4.52 13.00
CA ALA A 239 -7.16 5.75 12.25
C ALA A 239 -8.52 6.40 12.55
N ILE A 240 -8.53 7.73 12.61
CA ILE A 240 -9.76 8.52 12.70
C ILE A 240 -10.36 8.58 11.31
N GLY A 241 -11.12 7.54 10.98
CA GLY A 241 -11.85 7.41 9.73
C GLY A 241 -13.36 7.38 9.96
N ARG A 242 -14.08 6.86 8.98
CA ARG A 242 -15.49 6.52 9.14
C ARG A 242 -15.58 5.08 9.66
N PRO A 243 -15.89 4.86 10.95
CA PRO A 243 -16.12 3.51 11.42
C PRO A 243 -17.29 2.90 10.64
N TRP A 244 -17.20 1.61 10.41
CA TRP A 244 -18.27 0.86 9.77
C TRP A 244 -18.71 -0.29 10.65
N VAL A 245 -19.87 -0.84 10.38
CA VAL A 245 -20.34 -2.06 11.03
C VAL A 245 -20.15 -3.25 10.10
N GLU A 246 -19.60 -4.32 10.62
CA GLU A 246 -19.54 -5.62 9.98
C GLU A 246 -20.58 -6.52 10.63
N ALA A 247 -21.68 -6.77 9.90
CA ALA A 247 -22.79 -7.58 10.34
C ALA A 247 -22.73 -8.98 9.70
N ASN A 248 -22.64 -10.02 10.52
CA ASN A 248 -22.56 -11.40 10.07
C ASN A 248 -23.98 -11.98 9.95
N LEU A 249 -24.57 -11.87 8.75
CA LEU A 249 -25.89 -12.41 8.47
C LEU A 249 -25.84 -13.88 8.08
N LYS A 250 -26.89 -14.65 8.42
CA LYS A 250 -27.03 -16.01 7.94
C LYS A 250 -27.27 -16.00 6.42
N GLU A 251 -26.71 -16.98 5.70
CA GLU A 251 -26.92 -17.09 4.23
C GLU A 251 -28.40 -17.14 3.86
N THR A 252 -29.25 -17.73 4.73
CA THR A 252 -30.71 -17.81 4.54
C THR A 252 -31.39 -16.45 4.55
N ASP A 253 -30.81 -15.48 5.25
CA ASP A 253 -31.39 -14.16 5.45
C ASP A 253 -30.96 -13.17 4.33
N LEU A 254 -29.95 -13.54 3.53
CA LEU A 254 -29.40 -12.70 2.47
C LEU A 254 -30.28 -12.63 1.20
N THR A 255 -31.31 -13.44 1.10
CA THR A 255 -32.16 -13.55 -0.11
C THR A 255 -32.63 -12.18 -0.62
N HIS A 256 -32.99 -11.27 0.29
CA HIS A 256 -33.54 -9.97 -0.02
C HIS A 256 -32.65 -8.79 0.37
N VAL A 257 -31.44 -9.04 0.90
CA VAL A 257 -30.47 -7.99 1.23
C VAL A 257 -29.75 -7.51 -0.04
N ARG A 258 -29.70 -6.23 -0.24
CA ARG A 258 -29.04 -5.59 -1.38
C ARG A 258 -28.24 -4.35 -0.91
N VAL A 259 -27.20 -4.03 -1.67
CA VAL A 259 -26.42 -2.80 -1.46
C VAL A 259 -27.33 -1.58 -1.64
N GLY A 260 -27.13 -0.57 -0.80
CA GLY A 260 -27.93 0.67 -0.78
C GLY A 260 -29.17 0.61 0.11
N GLN A 261 -29.47 -0.52 0.75
CA GLN A 261 -30.59 -0.62 1.70
C GLN A 261 -30.26 0.10 3.00
N LYS A 262 -31.30 0.73 3.59
CA LYS A 262 -31.19 1.37 4.89
C LYS A 262 -31.15 0.33 6.00
N ALA A 263 -30.37 0.63 7.02
CA ALA A 263 -30.28 -0.17 8.22
C ALA A 263 -30.29 0.75 9.46
N THR A 264 -30.80 0.21 10.54
CA THR A 264 -30.69 0.79 11.88
C THR A 264 -29.69 -0.01 12.67
N VAL A 265 -28.77 0.68 13.31
CA VAL A 265 -27.71 0.09 14.15
C VAL A 265 -27.91 0.61 15.58
N THR A 266 -28.05 -0.31 16.53
CA THR A 266 -28.07 0.00 17.96
C THR A 266 -26.78 -0.56 18.57
N ILE A 267 -26.03 0.29 19.26
CA ILE A 267 -24.77 -0.09 19.89
C ILE A 267 -25.07 -0.51 21.34
N ASP A 268 -24.58 -1.68 21.76
CA ASP A 268 -24.88 -2.21 23.09
C ASP A 268 -24.40 -1.28 24.23
N ALA A 269 -23.33 -0.52 24.00
CA ALA A 269 -22.86 0.50 24.93
C ALA A 269 -23.79 1.74 25.00
N TYR A 270 -24.67 1.94 24.02
CA TYR A 270 -25.56 3.10 23.90
C TYR A 270 -26.98 2.66 23.50
N PRO A 271 -27.70 1.89 24.31
CA PRO A 271 -28.95 1.25 23.93
C PRO A 271 -30.07 2.21 23.57
N ASP A 272 -30.02 3.43 24.11
CA ASP A 272 -31.05 4.45 23.89
C ASP A 272 -30.85 5.26 22.58
N LYS A 273 -29.76 4.95 21.80
CA LYS A 273 -29.46 5.66 20.56
C LYS A 273 -29.44 4.69 19.37
N GLU A 274 -30.21 5.05 18.36
CA GLU A 274 -30.22 4.40 17.07
C GLU A 274 -29.38 5.22 16.06
N PHE A 275 -28.56 4.52 15.31
CA PHE A 275 -27.73 5.10 14.25
C PHE A 275 -28.24 4.64 12.90
N GLU A 276 -28.46 5.60 12.00
CA GLU A 276 -28.74 5.26 10.61
C GLU A 276 -27.50 4.74 9.91
N ALA A 277 -27.66 3.63 9.21
CA ALA A 277 -26.61 3.04 8.38
C ALA A 277 -27.16 2.63 7.01
N GLU A 278 -26.26 2.32 6.12
CA GLU A 278 -26.57 1.85 4.77
C GLU A 278 -25.69 0.67 4.39
N VAL A 279 -26.27 -0.34 3.76
CA VAL A 279 -25.52 -1.50 3.26
C VAL A 279 -24.57 -1.06 2.16
N ALA A 280 -23.27 -1.08 2.42
CA ALA A 280 -22.23 -0.68 1.50
C ALA A 280 -21.77 -1.83 0.59
N SER A 281 -21.59 -3.02 1.18
CA SER A 281 -21.17 -4.20 0.44
C SER A 281 -21.57 -5.48 1.16
N ILE A 282 -21.68 -6.56 0.41
CA ILE A 282 -21.90 -7.92 0.88
C ILE A 282 -20.68 -8.73 0.49
N SER A 283 -20.08 -9.46 1.43
CA SER A 283 -18.90 -10.29 1.15
C SER A 283 -19.24 -11.35 0.09
N PRO A 284 -18.34 -11.61 -0.87
CA PRO A 284 -18.54 -12.66 -1.86
C PRO A 284 -18.29 -14.07 -1.31
N ALA A 285 -17.75 -14.19 -0.09
CA ALA A 285 -17.45 -15.47 0.54
C ALA A 285 -17.84 -15.48 2.02
N THR A 286 -18.03 -16.67 2.56
CA THR A 286 -18.36 -16.88 3.98
C THR A 286 -17.13 -16.69 4.86
N GLY A 287 -17.33 -16.33 6.13
CA GLY A 287 -16.23 -16.22 7.09
C GLY A 287 -15.46 -17.53 7.30
N ALA A 288 -16.08 -18.66 7.05
CA ALA A 288 -15.44 -19.97 7.16
C ALA A 288 -14.35 -20.22 6.11
N GLU A 289 -14.48 -19.62 4.93
CA GLU A 289 -13.49 -19.75 3.83
C GLU A 289 -12.17 -19.06 4.16
N PHE A 290 -12.23 -18.00 4.96
CA PHE A 290 -11.04 -17.23 5.38
C PHE A 290 -10.51 -17.63 6.77
N ALA A 291 -11.09 -18.67 7.38
CA ALA A 291 -10.63 -19.12 8.68
C ALA A 291 -9.26 -19.83 8.56
N VAL A 292 -8.36 -19.56 9.51
CA VAL A 292 -7.04 -20.21 9.58
C VAL A 292 -7.16 -21.74 9.65
N LEU A 293 -8.24 -22.24 10.27
CA LEU A 293 -8.61 -23.66 10.32
C LEU A 293 -10.05 -23.77 9.78
N PRO A 294 -10.23 -23.99 8.47
CA PRO A 294 -11.56 -24.22 7.91
C PRO A 294 -12.20 -25.47 8.51
N PRO A 295 -13.49 -25.46 8.85
CA PRO A 295 -14.16 -26.64 9.38
C PRO A 295 -14.21 -27.73 8.31
N GLN A 296 -13.37 -28.76 8.45
CA GLN A 296 -13.34 -29.90 7.54
C GLN A 296 -14.34 -30.97 8.05
N ASN A 297 -15.52 -31.02 7.46
CA ASN A 297 -16.51 -32.11 7.69
C ASN A 297 -16.25 -33.31 6.74
N ALA A 298 -14.97 -33.67 6.53
CA ALA A 298 -14.58 -34.69 5.54
C ALA A 298 -14.74 -36.13 6.05
N THR A 299 -14.88 -36.34 7.38
CA THR A 299 -14.99 -37.68 7.99
C THR A 299 -16.08 -37.68 9.05
N GLY A 300 -17.15 -38.44 8.84
CA GLY A 300 -18.27 -38.59 9.76
C GLY A 300 -19.64 -38.24 9.16
N ASN A 301 -20.70 -38.20 10.00
CA ASN A 301 -22.02 -37.78 9.57
C ASN A 301 -21.97 -36.27 9.15
N TRP A 302 -22.23 -36.02 7.88
CA TRP A 302 -22.33 -34.64 7.37
C TRP A 302 -23.58 -33.97 7.95
N VAL A 303 -23.37 -32.79 8.56
CA VAL A 303 -24.47 -31.96 9.08
C VAL A 303 -24.42 -30.62 8.35
N LYS A 304 -25.51 -30.17 7.75
CA LYS A 304 -25.64 -28.87 7.13
C LYS A 304 -25.62 -27.79 8.21
N VAL A 305 -24.54 -26.99 8.25
CA VAL A 305 -24.41 -25.80 9.11
C VAL A 305 -24.64 -24.55 8.28
N VAL A 306 -25.64 -23.76 8.66
CA VAL A 306 -25.92 -22.46 8.01
C VAL A 306 -24.72 -21.53 8.20
N GLN A 307 -24.14 -21.11 7.10
CA GLN A 307 -22.98 -20.21 7.10
C GLN A 307 -23.39 -18.76 7.33
N ARG A 308 -22.42 -17.94 7.75
CA ARG A 308 -22.61 -16.49 7.89
C ARG A 308 -21.76 -15.75 6.87
N LEU A 309 -22.34 -14.71 6.27
CA LEU A 309 -21.65 -13.81 5.35
C LEU A 309 -21.52 -12.42 5.98
N PRO A 310 -20.32 -11.84 5.97
CA PRO A 310 -20.11 -10.47 6.42
C PRO A 310 -20.77 -9.48 5.47
N VAL A 311 -21.53 -8.56 6.05
CA VAL A 311 -22.13 -7.42 5.35
C VAL A 311 -21.59 -6.15 5.96
N LYS A 312 -20.99 -5.29 5.13
CA LYS A 312 -20.44 -4.00 5.54
C LYS A 312 -21.53 -2.93 5.48
N LEU A 313 -21.75 -2.23 6.60
CA LEU A 313 -22.67 -1.10 6.68
C LEU A 313 -21.90 0.18 7.06
N LEU A 314 -22.15 1.25 6.34
CA LEU A 314 -21.60 2.56 6.66
C LEU A 314 -22.57 3.32 7.56
N ILE A 315 -22.07 3.78 8.71
CA ILE A 315 -22.85 4.58 9.66
C ILE A 315 -22.92 6.01 9.10
N LYS A 316 -24.15 6.53 8.95
CA LYS A 316 -24.37 7.93 8.59
C LYS A 316 -24.09 8.80 9.82
N ASP A 317 -23.47 9.95 9.61
CA ASP A 317 -23.18 10.94 10.68
C ASP A 317 -22.36 10.40 11.88
N ALA A 318 -21.52 9.37 11.66
CA ALA A 318 -20.67 8.80 12.72
C ALA A 318 -19.81 9.85 13.44
N ASN A 319 -19.39 10.90 12.73
CA ASN A 319 -18.54 11.98 13.26
C ASN A 319 -19.31 13.13 13.93
N LYS A 320 -20.63 13.19 13.77
CA LYS A 320 -21.47 14.25 14.38
C LYS A 320 -21.95 13.89 15.78
N ASN A 321 -21.87 12.62 16.14
CA ASN A 321 -22.29 12.16 17.45
C ASN A 321 -21.15 12.35 18.46
N GLU A 322 -21.45 12.95 19.61
CA GLU A 322 -20.49 13.13 20.72
C GLU A 322 -20.02 11.82 21.36
N LEU A 323 -20.64 10.68 20.98
CA LEU A 323 -20.34 9.37 21.52
C LEU A 323 -19.18 8.70 20.74
N PRO A 324 -18.12 8.31 21.43
CA PRO A 324 -16.98 7.67 20.78
C PRO A 324 -17.33 6.25 20.31
N LEU A 325 -17.36 6.04 19.00
CA LEU A 325 -17.50 4.72 18.38
C LEU A 325 -16.14 4.04 18.35
N ARG A 326 -16.00 2.96 19.13
CA ARG A 326 -14.73 2.22 19.24
C ARG A 326 -14.79 0.92 18.43
N ALA A 327 -13.70 0.59 17.75
CA ALA A 327 -13.56 -0.70 17.09
C ALA A 327 -13.72 -1.85 18.09
N GLY A 328 -14.45 -2.89 17.70
CA GLY A 328 -14.73 -4.05 18.55
C GLY A 328 -16.02 -3.95 19.39
N MET A 329 -16.70 -2.79 19.44
CA MET A 329 -18.00 -2.70 20.10
C MET A 329 -19.02 -3.59 19.40
N THR A 330 -19.83 -4.29 20.20
CA THR A 330 -20.94 -5.12 19.74
C THR A 330 -22.14 -4.24 19.40
N VAL A 331 -22.83 -4.60 18.34
CA VAL A 331 -23.99 -3.87 17.84
C VAL A 331 -25.08 -4.79 17.37
N SER A 332 -26.33 -4.36 17.51
CA SER A 332 -27.50 -4.98 16.88
C SER A 332 -27.84 -4.23 15.60
N VAL A 333 -28.01 -4.97 14.52
CA VAL A 333 -28.30 -4.41 13.19
C VAL A 333 -29.66 -4.86 12.73
N SER A 334 -30.47 -3.94 12.19
CA SER A 334 -31.77 -4.22 11.54
C SER A 334 -31.78 -3.59 10.15
N ILE A 335 -31.84 -4.41 9.09
CA ILE A 335 -31.83 -3.98 7.68
C ILE A 335 -33.27 -3.97 7.15
N ASP A 336 -33.73 -2.84 6.61
CA ASP A 336 -35.02 -2.75 5.90
C ASP A 336 -34.85 -3.16 4.44
N THR A 337 -35.22 -4.42 4.15
CA THR A 337 -35.16 -4.96 2.80
C THR A 337 -36.24 -4.44 1.87
N LYS A 338 -37.27 -3.75 2.41
CA LYS A 338 -38.50 -3.33 1.71
C LYS A 338 -39.25 -4.51 1.04
N PHE A 339 -38.89 -5.73 1.41
CA PHE A 339 -39.53 -6.92 0.86
C PHE A 339 -40.99 -7.01 1.31
N LYS A 340 -41.88 -7.25 0.34
CA LYS A 340 -43.30 -7.52 0.61
C LYS A 340 -43.61 -8.92 0.05
N ARG A 341 -44.18 -9.79 0.89
CA ARG A 341 -44.60 -11.12 0.42
C ARG A 341 -45.64 -10.99 -0.70
N GLN A 342 -45.59 -11.86 -1.71
CA GLN A 342 -46.46 -11.80 -2.90
C GLN A 342 -47.95 -11.75 -2.59
N ALA A 343 -48.39 -12.39 -1.49
CA ALA A 343 -49.79 -12.34 -1.05
C ALA A 343 -50.25 -10.91 -0.69
N LEU A 344 -49.35 -10.04 -0.16
CA LEU A 344 -49.67 -8.64 0.12
C LEU A 344 -49.79 -7.82 -1.18
N MET A 345 -48.98 -8.11 -2.18
CA MET A 345 -49.06 -7.47 -3.49
C MET A 345 -50.34 -7.85 -4.26
N ALA A 346 -50.76 -9.11 -4.15
CA ALA A 346 -52.01 -9.57 -4.72
C ALA A 346 -53.22 -8.87 -4.07
N PHE A 347 -53.23 -8.74 -2.73
CA PHE A 347 -54.27 -8.06 -1.97
C PHE A 347 -54.33 -6.55 -2.28
N GLN A 348 -53.21 -5.86 -2.38
CA GLN A 348 -53.15 -4.45 -2.77
C GLN A 348 -53.67 -4.23 -4.23
N ARG A 349 -53.27 -5.10 -5.17
CA ARG A 349 -53.80 -5.01 -6.57
C ARG A 349 -55.30 -5.19 -6.67
N THR A 350 -55.89 -5.99 -5.80
CA THR A 350 -57.34 -6.21 -5.76
C THR A 350 -58.08 -4.97 -5.24
N PHE A 351 -57.50 -4.21 -4.30
CA PHE A 351 -58.09 -2.98 -3.77
C PHE A 351 -57.88 -1.76 -4.68
N ASP A 352 -56.66 -1.60 -5.26
CA ASP A 352 -56.35 -0.50 -6.19
C ASP A 352 -57.15 -0.68 -7.52
N GLY A 353 -57.38 -1.92 -7.96
CA GLY A 353 -58.19 -2.22 -9.15
C GLY A 353 -59.68 -1.92 -8.98
N SER A 354 -60.20 -1.93 -7.73
CA SER A 354 -61.62 -1.59 -7.47
C SER A 354 -61.85 -0.06 -7.36
N ALA A 355 -60.82 0.72 -7.11
CA ALA A 355 -60.90 2.19 -7.05
C ALA A 355 -60.95 2.86 -8.44
N HIS A 356 -60.45 2.16 -9.52
CA HIS A 356 -60.45 2.69 -10.90
C HIS A 356 -61.63 2.18 -11.72
N ALA A 357 -62.54 1.36 -11.20
CA ALA A 357 -63.72 0.87 -11.88
C ALA A 357 -65.02 1.61 -11.50
N ALA A 358 -64.86 2.73 -10.74
CA ALA A 358 -66.00 3.52 -10.25
C ALA A 358 -65.97 5.00 -10.71
N ASP A 359 -65.30 5.30 -11.84
CA ASP A 359 -65.44 6.57 -12.56
C ASP A 359 -65.96 6.34 -13.97
#